data_e4111c31136e2a8d05728973aba505be
#
_entry.id   e4111c31136e2a8d05728973aba505be
#
_cell.length_a   1.000
_cell.length_b   1.000
_cell.length_c   1.000
_cell.angle_alpha   90.00
_cell.angle_beta   90.00
_cell.angle_gamma   90.00
#
_symmetry.space_group_name_H-M   'P 1'
#
loop_
_entity.id
_entity.type
_entity.pdbx_description
1 polymer ?
#
loop_
_entity_poly.entity_id
_entity_poly.type
_entity_poly.pdbx_seq_one_letter_code
_entity_poly.pdbx_strand_id
1 'polypeptide(L)'
;SLIRELEKSAGKLDSYLKKLEQDQKRMPAPAPTTVPGGESVVIPSNAASIAYAEHFRSNKGKLLWPVEGKIITNYGPIRIDNTSTHYNGVDIRAKRGAPFYAVFKGRVKYADWFQDYGRLIILDHGGGFYSLYAHAEELTVKAGDTVDTRQQLGRVGDSDSIKGAHIY
;
A
#
# COMPACT_ATOMS: atom_id res chain seq x y z
N SER A 1 -3.30 21.98 -15.14
CA SER A 1 -4.62 21.57 -14.63
C SER A 1 -4.43 20.43 -13.64
N LEU A 2 -5.04 20.54 -12.47
CA LEU A 2 -4.97 19.59 -11.35
C LEU A 2 -5.29 18.15 -11.80
N ILE A 3 -6.23 18.00 -12.73
CA ILE A 3 -6.60 16.67 -13.30
C ILE A 3 -5.42 16.04 -14.04
N ARG A 4 -4.69 16.79 -14.86
CA ARG A 4 -3.52 16.27 -15.57
C ARG A 4 -2.41 15.83 -14.62
N GLU A 5 -2.24 16.51 -13.51
CA GLU A 5 -1.28 16.12 -12.47
C GLU A 5 -1.72 14.83 -11.78
N LEU A 6 -2.99 14.72 -11.37
CA LEU A 6 -3.54 13.50 -10.77
C LEU A 6 -3.43 12.28 -11.70
N GLU A 7 -3.80 12.45 -12.98
CA GLU A 7 -3.69 11.37 -13.97
C GLU A 7 -2.24 10.97 -14.25
N LYS A 8 -1.32 11.93 -14.30
CA LYS A 8 0.11 11.69 -14.49
C LYS A 8 0.72 10.97 -13.29
N SER A 9 0.35 11.36 -12.08
CA SER A 9 0.83 10.73 -10.84
C SER A 9 0.28 9.32 -10.70
N ALA A 10 -1.01 9.10 -10.97
CA ALA A 10 -1.63 7.78 -11.00
C ALA A 10 -0.97 6.87 -12.05
N GLY A 11 -0.66 7.40 -13.24
CA GLY A 11 0.02 6.65 -14.29
C GLY A 11 1.45 6.23 -13.92
N LYS A 12 2.19 7.08 -13.21
CA LYS A 12 3.54 6.73 -12.70
C LYS A 12 3.47 5.63 -11.65
N LEU A 13 2.51 5.72 -10.74
CA LEU A 13 2.30 4.73 -9.70
C LEU A 13 1.88 3.38 -10.28
N ASP A 14 0.96 3.36 -11.24
CA ASP A 14 0.53 2.17 -11.96
C ASP A 14 1.70 1.49 -12.72
N SER A 15 2.53 2.29 -13.37
CA SER A 15 3.75 1.80 -14.05
C SER A 15 4.75 1.19 -13.07
N TYR A 16 4.89 1.79 -11.89
CA TYR A 16 5.76 1.27 -10.84
C TYR A 16 5.23 -0.06 -10.27
N LEU A 17 3.93 -0.17 -10.02
CA LEU A 17 3.29 -1.41 -9.57
C LEU A 17 3.46 -2.54 -10.59
N LYS A 18 3.25 -2.26 -11.88
CA LYS A 18 3.49 -3.23 -12.97
C LYS A 18 4.93 -3.71 -13.00
N LYS A 19 5.89 -2.80 -12.76
CA LYS A 19 7.31 -3.17 -12.67
C LYS A 19 7.58 -4.07 -11.48
N LEU A 20 7.01 -3.79 -10.32
CA LEU A 20 7.13 -4.66 -9.14
C LEU A 20 6.57 -6.06 -9.39
N GLU A 21 5.44 -6.17 -10.09
CA GLU A 21 4.87 -7.48 -10.47
C GLU A 21 5.77 -8.25 -11.43
N GLN A 22 6.40 -7.57 -12.40
CA GLN A 22 7.33 -8.19 -13.35
C GLN A 22 8.61 -8.66 -12.65
N ASP A 23 9.13 -7.87 -11.73
CA ASP A 23 10.33 -8.23 -10.95
C ASP A 23 10.05 -9.44 -10.04
N GLN A 24 8.85 -9.56 -9.46
CA GLN A 24 8.44 -10.74 -8.72
C GLN A 24 8.43 -12.02 -9.57
N LYS A 25 8.01 -11.93 -10.81
CA LYS A 25 8.00 -13.08 -11.75
C LYS A 25 9.41 -13.48 -12.21
N ARG A 26 10.37 -12.58 -12.10
CA ARG A 26 11.78 -12.79 -12.51
C ARG A 26 12.69 -13.28 -11.39
N MET A 27 12.32 -13.09 -10.13
CA MET A 27 13.16 -13.54 -9.02
C MET A 27 13.11 -15.07 -8.89
N PRO A 28 14.25 -15.76 -8.95
CA PRO A 28 14.31 -17.16 -8.55
C PRO A 28 13.92 -17.26 -7.07
N ALA A 29 13.24 -18.35 -6.72
CA ALA A 29 12.82 -18.63 -5.34
C ALA A 29 14.00 -18.40 -4.37
N PRO A 30 13.79 -17.71 -3.23
CA PRO A 30 14.85 -17.55 -2.24
C PRO A 30 15.35 -18.93 -1.82
N ALA A 31 16.69 -19.08 -1.77
CA ALA A 31 17.34 -20.29 -1.32
C ALA A 31 16.82 -20.69 0.08
N PRO A 32 16.66 -21.99 0.37
CA PRO A 32 16.16 -22.44 1.65
C PRO A 32 17.11 -21.99 2.76
N THR A 33 16.63 -21.18 3.66
CA THR A 33 17.35 -20.82 4.88
C THR A 33 17.29 -22.02 5.81
N THR A 34 18.38 -22.76 5.91
CA THR A 34 18.55 -23.86 6.87
C THR A 34 18.61 -23.27 8.27
N VAL A 35 17.59 -23.47 9.07
CA VAL A 35 17.66 -23.31 10.54
C VAL A 35 18.27 -24.59 11.12
N PRO A 36 19.29 -24.52 11.99
CA PRO A 36 19.86 -25.70 12.61
C PRO A 36 18.86 -26.28 13.61
N GLY A 37 18.39 -27.50 13.35
CA GLY A 37 17.64 -28.33 14.31
C GLY A 37 16.11 -28.31 14.11
N GLY A 38 15.62 -29.09 13.18
CA GLY A 38 14.18 -29.37 13.01
C GLY A 38 13.83 -29.70 11.57
N GLU A 39 12.95 -30.64 11.38
CA GLU A 39 12.51 -31.17 10.09
C GLU A 39 12.27 -30.07 9.06
N SER A 40 12.90 -30.20 7.89
CA SER A 40 12.74 -29.30 6.74
C SER A 40 11.33 -29.42 6.16
N VAL A 41 10.42 -28.61 6.64
CA VAL A 41 9.20 -28.35 5.89
C VAL A 41 9.53 -27.32 4.81
N VAL A 42 9.86 -27.82 3.63
CA VAL A 42 9.98 -26.98 2.42
C VAL A 42 8.57 -26.51 2.06
N ILE A 43 8.17 -25.37 2.61
CA ILE A 43 6.98 -24.67 2.11
C ILE A 43 7.44 -23.98 0.83
N PRO A 44 6.98 -24.40 -0.36
CA PRO A 44 7.32 -23.70 -1.58
C PRO A 44 6.82 -22.25 -1.45
N SER A 45 7.69 -21.28 -1.73
CA SER A 45 7.38 -19.83 -1.64
C SER A 45 6.11 -19.44 -2.39
N ASN A 46 5.74 -20.24 -3.38
CA ASN A 46 4.52 -20.09 -4.17
C ASN A 46 3.25 -20.46 -3.36
N ALA A 47 3.30 -21.48 -2.52
CA ALA A 47 2.15 -21.88 -1.69
C ALA A 47 1.84 -20.85 -0.61
N ALA A 48 2.85 -20.24 0.01
CA ALA A 48 2.67 -19.16 0.97
C ALA A 48 2.05 -17.92 0.30
N SER A 49 2.53 -17.52 -0.88
CA SER A 49 1.98 -16.39 -1.63
C SER A 49 0.53 -16.63 -2.06
N ILE A 50 0.18 -17.84 -2.46
CA ILE A 50 -1.20 -18.22 -2.82
C ILE A 50 -2.10 -18.20 -1.60
N ALA A 51 -1.67 -18.75 -0.47
CA ALA A 51 -2.42 -18.74 0.77
C ALA A 51 -2.66 -17.31 1.30
N TYR A 52 -1.68 -16.43 1.20
CA TYR A 52 -1.85 -15.00 1.54
C TYR A 52 -2.85 -14.30 0.62
N ALA A 53 -2.80 -14.56 -0.68
CA ALA A 53 -3.71 -14.00 -1.67
C ALA A 53 -5.16 -14.42 -1.43
N GLU A 54 -5.40 -15.69 -1.15
CA GLU A 54 -6.76 -16.20 -0.84
C GLU A 54 -7.30 -15.58 0.45
N HIS A 55 -6.47 -15.45 1.49
CA HIS A 55 -6.84 -14.79 2.73
C HIS A 55 -7.17 -13.31 2.52
N PHE A 56 -6.39 -12.57 1.72
CA PHE A 56 -6.70 -11.17 1.41
C PHE A 56 -8.02 -11.05 0.68
N ARG A 57 -8.23 -11.85 -0.37
CA ARG A 57 -9.45 -11.86 -1.19
C ARG A 57 -10.70 -12.18 -0.37
N SER A 58 -10.63 -13.15 0.55
CA SER A 58 -11.76 -13.55 1.40
C SER A 58 -12.14 -12.49 2.45
N ASN A 59 -11.26 -11.52 2.70
CA ASN A 59 -11.52 -10.37 3.56
C ASN A 59 -12.04 -9.12 2.83
N LYS A 60 -12.41 -9.25 1.55
CA LYS A 60 -13.04 -8.15 0.81
C LYS A 60 -14.28 -7.64 1.55
N GLY A 61 -14.34 -6.33 1.79
CA GLY A 61 -15.40 -5.68 2.56
C GLY A 61 -15.29 -5.81 4.09
N LYS A 62 -14.26 -6.54 4.59
CA LYS A 62 -13.99 -6.74 6.03
C LYS A 62 -12.65 -6.17 6.47
N LEU A 63 -11.91 -5.56 5.56
CA LEU A 63 -10.64 -4.91 5.90
C LEU A 63 -10.87 -3.78 6.88
N LEU A 64 -9.95 -3.67 7.84
CA LEU A 64 -10.00 -2.59 8.83
C LEU A 64 -9.54 -1.28 8.19
N TRP A 65 -10.13 -0.18 8.63
CA TRP A 65 -9.67 1.14 8.22
C TRP A 65 -8.26 1.40 8.74
N PRO A 66 -7.37 1.98 7.92
CA PRO A 66 -5.97 2.20 8.30
C PRO A 66 -5.81 3.29 9.35
N VAL A 67 -6.77 4.21 9.47
CA VAL A 67 -6.74 5.34 10.41
C VAL A 67 -8.15 5.71 10.81
N GLU A 68 -8.30 6.25 12.03
CA GLU A 68 -9.54 6.90 12.45
C GLU A 68 -9.65 8.29 11.81
N GLY A 69 -10.73 8.53 11.07
CA GLY A 69 -10.90 9.79 10.38
C GLY A 69 -12.17 9.86 9.55
N LYS A 70 -12.29 10.95 8.80
CA LYS A 70 -13.44 11.18 7.90
C LYS A 70 -13.02 11.01 6.45
N ILE A 71 -13.76 10.19 5.71
CA ILE A 71 -13.57 10.08 4.26
C ILE A 71 -13.90 11.44 3.63
N ILE A 72 -12.95 11.97 2.86
CA ILE A 72 -13.08 13.25 2.15
C ILE A 72 -13.10 13.08 0.64
N THR A 73 -12.58 11.97 0.13
CA THR A 73 -12.68 11.58 -1.28
C THR A 73 -12.92 10.08 -1.35
N ASN A 74 -13.92 9.66 -2.10
CA ASN A 74 -14.23 8.25 -2.34
C ASN A 74 -13.56 7.74 -3.61
N TYR A 75 -13.34 6.43 -3.67
CA TYR A 75 -12.99 5.72 -4.90
C TYR A 75 -14.10 5.90 -5.95
N GLY A 76 -13.70 6.09 -7.19
CA GLY A 76 -14.63 6.12 -8.31
C GLY A 76 -14.58 7.43 -9.13
N PRO A 77 -15.62 7.67 -9.93
CA PRO A 77 -15.67 8.86 -10.77
C PRO A 77 -15.81 10.13 -9.92
N ILE A 78 -14.93 11.10 -10.16
CA ILE A 78 -15.00 12.43 -9.55
C ILE A 78 -15.08 13.49 -10.65
N ARG A 79 -15.70 14.63 -10.32
CA ARG A 79 -15.76 15.81 -11.19
C ARG A 79 -14.94 16.94 -10.58
N ILE A 80 -14.04 17.49 -11.37
CA ILE A 80 -13.28 18.70 -11.04
C ILE A 80 -13.39 19.65 -12.23
N ASP A 81 -13.88 20.85 -12.01
CA ASP A 81 -14.00 21.90 -13.05
C ASP A 81 -14.62 21.41 -14.37
N ASN A 82 -15.81 20.80 -14.32
CA ASN A 82 -16.51 20.21 -15.48
C ASN A 82 -15.82 19.02 -16.18
N THR A 83 -14.69 18.55 -15.69
CA THR A 83 -14.01 17.36 -16.21
C THR A 83 -14.23 16.17 -15.28
N SER A 84 -14.62 15.03 -15.85
CA SER A 84 -14.74 13.78 -15.11
C SER A 84 -13.41 13.02 -15.15
N THR A 85 -12.95 12.56 -14.00
CA THR A 85 -11.80 11.63 -13.89
C THR A 85 -12.13 10.53 -12.89
N HIS A 86 -11.28 9.50 -12.82
CA HIS A 86 -11.45 8.40 -11.88
C HIS A 86 -10.43 8.52 -10.74
N TYR A 87 -10.91 8.48 -9.51
CA TYR A 87 -10.06 8.47 -8.32
C TYR A 87 -9.83 7.04 -7.86
N ASN A 88 -8.57 6.63 -7.82
CA ASN A 88 -8.18 5.23 -7.63
C ASN A 88 -7.98 4.82 -6.17
N GLY A 89 -8.40 5.65 -5.24
CA GLY A 89 -8.24 5.40 -3.82
C GLY A 89 -9.29 6.09 -2.97
N VAL A 90 -9.01 6.20 -1.69
CA VAL A 90 -9.85 6.86 -0.69
C VAL A 90 -8.99 7.80 0.13
N ASP A 91 -9.37 9.07 0.23
CA ASP A 91 -8.71 9.98 1.16
C ASP A 91 -9.45 10.00 2.50
N ILE A 92 -8.71 9.76 3.56
CA ILE A 92 -9.22 9.79 4.93
C ILE A 92 -8.55 10.93 5.68
N ARG A 93 -9.31 11.99 5.95
CA ARG A 93 -8.83 13.09 6.79
C ARG A 93 -8.67 12.62 8.21
N ALA A 94 -7.49 12.81 8.77
CA ALA A 94 -7.16 12.48 10.14
C ALA A 94 -6.33 13.58 10.78
N LYS A 95 -6.13 13.50 12.08
CA LYS A 95 -5.27 14.45 12.78
C LYS A 95 -3.82 14.24 12.34
N ARG A 96 -3.09 15.34 12.05
CA ARG A 96 -1.66 15.27 11.77
C ARG A 96 -0.92 14.58 12.93
N GLY A 97 0.00 13.68 12.60
CA GLY A 97 0.71 12.86 13.58
C GLY A 97 -0.08 11.66 14.11
N ALA A 98 -1.36 11.47 13.72
CA ALA A 98 -2.12 10.29 14.09
C ALA A 98 -1.46 9.03 13.51
N PRO A 99 -1.39 7.91 14.26
CA PRO A 99 -0.85 6.67 13.72
C PRO A 99 -1.79 6.08 12.68
N PHE A 100 -1.23 5.48 11.64
CA PHE A 100 -1.99 4.68 10.69
C PHE A 100 -1.40 3.26 10.61
N TYR A 101 -2.22 2.30 10.20
CA TYR A 101 -1.98 0.88 10.39
C TYR A 101 -2.20 0.10 9.10
N ALA A 102 -1.52 -1.05 8.98
CA ALA A 102 -1.75 -1.98 7.89
C ALA A 102 -3.17 -2.54 7.92
N VAL A 103 -3.89 -2.44 6.80
CA VAL A 103 -5.24 -3.00 6.65
C VAL A 103 -5.24 -4.52 6.66
N PHE A 104 -4.10 -5.11 6.29
CA PHE A 104 -3.87 -6.56 6.28
C PHE A 104 -2.36 -6.84 6.34
N LYS A 105 -2.00 -8.04 6.78
CA LYS A 105 -0.62 -8.50 6.79
C LYS A 105 -0.01 -8.51 5.40
N GLY A 106 1.27 -8.25 5.30
CA GLY A 106 1.97 -8.21 4.02
C GLY A 106 3.45 -7.91 4.15
N ARG A 107 4.09 -7.75 3.01
CA ARG A 107 5.50 -7.36 2.92
C ARG A 107 5.63 -5.95 2.35
N VAL A 108 6.44 -5.13 2.98
CA VAL A 108 6.73 -3.77 2.50
C VAL A 108 7.59 -3.86 1.24
N LYS A 109 7.05 -3.44 0.12
CA LYS A 109 7.77 -3.35 -1.16
C LYS A 109 8.40 -1.99 -1.39
N TYR A 110 7.78 -0.96 -0.86
CA TYR A 110 8.25 0.41 -0.96
C TYR A 110 7.92 1.18 0.33
N ALA A 111 8.84 1.98 0.81
CA ALA A 111 8.66 2.83 1.98
C ALA A 111 9.62 4.03 1.87
N ASP A 112 9.27 5.02 1.07
CA ASP A 112 10.10 6.21 0.84
C ASP A 112 9.26 7.32 0.19
N TRP A 113 9.93 8.42 -0.19
CA TRP A 113 9.34 9.54 -0.92
C TRP A 113 8.97 9.15 -2.36
N PHE A 114 7.74 9.41 -2.74
CA PHE A 114 7.24 9.22 -4.10
C PHE A 114 6.61 10.52 -4.61
N GLN A 115 7.01 10.97 -5.78
CA GLN A 115 6.54 12.24 -6.36
C GLN A 115 5.01 12.33 -6.35
N ASP A 116 4.47 13.47 -5.92
CA ASP A 116 3.05 13.80 -5.82
C ASP A 116 2.26 13.02 -4.75
N TYR A 117 2.87 12.00 -4.10
CA TYR A 117 2.28 11.22 -3.01
C TYR A 117 2.97 11.43 -1.65
N GLY A 118 4.07 12.19 -1.64
CA GLY A 118 4.87 12.36 -0.43
C GLY A 118 5.49 11.03 0.04
N ARG A 119 5.56 10.80 1.33
CA ARG A 119 6.00 9.50 1.85
C ARG A 119 4.93 8.46 1.62
N LEU A 120 5.31 7.43 0.86
CA LEU A 120 4.45 6.36 0.38
C LEU A 120 4.92 5.01 0.93
N ILE A 121 3.98 4.20 1.38
CA ILE A 121 4.20 2.77 1.66
C ILE A 121 3.39 1.95 0.65
N ILE A 122 4.00 0.90 0.12
CA ILE A 122 3.32 -0.13 -0.67
C ILE A 122 3.50 -1.47 0.04
N LEU A 123 2.41 -2.09 0.42
CA LEU A 123 2.37 -3.44 0.96
C LEU A 123 1.93 -4.44 -0.10
N ASP A 124 2.66 -5.52 -0.22
CA ASP A 124 2.30 -6.69 -1.02
C ASP A 124 1.63 -7.73 -0.12
N HIS A 125 0.39 -8.07 -0.46
CA HIS A 125 -0.41 -9.08 0.25
C HIS A 125 -0.40 -10.45 -0.43
N GLY A 126 0.44 -10.59 -1.48
CA GLY A 126 0.49 -11.80 -2.30
C GLY A 126 -0.57 -11.81 -3.40
N GLY A 127 -0.35 -12.67 -4.42
CA GLY A 127 -1.30 -12.87 -5.52
C GLY A 127 -1.63 -11.64 -6.35
N GLY A 128 -0.74 -10.63 -6.39
CA GLY A 128 -0.96 -9.38 -7.11
C GLY A 128 -1.84 -8.37 -6.38
N PHE A 129 -2.09 -8.56 -5.07
CA PHE A 129 -2.83 -7.61 -4.24
C PHE A 129 -1.87 -6.69 -3.49
N TYR A 130 -2.08 -5.39 -3.62
CA TYR A 130 -1.31 -4.35 -2.96
C TYR A 130 -2.23 -3.39 -2.20
N SER A 131 -1.73 -2.85 -1.07
CA SER A 131 -2.30 -1.66 -0.46
C SER A 131 -1.27 -0.54 -0.41
N LEU A 132 -1.72 0.68 -0.59
CA LEU A 132 -0.90 1.87 -0.66
C LEU A 132 -1.35 2.88 0.39
N TYR A 133 -0.38 3.57 0.98
CA TYR A 133 -0.60 4.58 2.02
C TYR A 133 0.29 5.76 1.69
N ALA A 134 -0.30 6.89 1.36
CA ALA A 134 0.42 8.09 0.93
C ALA A 134 0.20 9.28 1.87
N HIS A 135 1.01 10.33 1.70
CA HIS A 135 1.00 11.57 2.48
C HIS A 135 1.37 11.39 3.96
N ALA A 136 2.16 10.36 4.27
CA ALA A 136 2.69 10.18 5.62
C ALA A 136 3.69 11.28 6.00
N GLU A 137 3.71 11.67 7.28
CA GLU A 137 4.74 12.53 7.86
C GLU A 137 5.97 11.72 8.26
N GLU A 138 5.74 10.52 8.80
CA GLU A 138 6.76 9.61 9.29
C GLU A 138 6.43 8.17 8.90
N LEU A 139 7.45 7.39 8.56
CA LEU A 139 7.36 5.97 8.30
C LEU A 139 8.06 5.19 9.43
N THR A 140 7.40 4.16 9.98
CA THR A 140 7.96 3.30 11.02
C THR A 140 8.45 1.96 10.48
N VAL A 141 8.28 1.72 9.19
CA VAL A 141 8.69 0.51 8.47
C VAL A 141 9.53 0.87 7.27
N LYS A 142 10.29 -0.09 6.77
CA LYS A 142 11.16 0.06 5.58
C LYS A 142 10.89 -1.05 4.57
N ALA A 143 11.34 -0.84 3.33
CA ALA A 143 11.24 -1.85 2.28
C ALA A 143 11.93 -3.17 2.72
N GLY A 144 11.26 -4.29 2.50
CA GLY A 144 11.68 -5.62 2.92
C GLY A 144 11.08 -6.11 4.24
N ASP A 145 10.56 -5.22 5.08
CA ASP A 145 9.91 -5.61 6.34
C ASP A 145 8.64 -6.42 6.07
N THR A 146 8.34 -7.35 6.97
CA THR A 146 7.04 -8.02 7.03
C THR A 146 6.22 -7.37 8.12
N VAL A 147 4.95 -7.09 7.84
CA VAL A 147 4.02 -6.44 8.77
C VAL A 147 2.79 -7.31 8.99
N ASP A 148 2.28 -7.27 10.20
CA ASP A 148 1.03 -7.91 10.58
C ASP A 148 -0.17 -6.98 10.35
N THR A 149 -1.37 -7.57 10.31
CA THR A 149 -2.62 -6.80 10.28
C THR A 149 -2.69 -5.89 11.51
N ARG A 150 -3.03 -4.61 11.30
CA ARG A 150 -3.02 -3.54 12.33
C ARG A 150 -1.65 -3.17 12.89
N GLN A 151 -0.57 -3.60 12.29
CA GLN A 151 0.74 -3.07 12.67
C GLN A 151 0.84 -1.61 12.23
N GLN A 152 1.39 -0.75 13.10
CA GLN A 152 1.61 0.65 12.76
C GLN A 152 2.64 0.77 11.63
N LEU A 153 2.30 1.56 10.63
CA LEU A 153 3.14 1.82 9.45
C LEU A 153 3.80 3.18 9.48
N GLY A 154 3.18 4.14 10.16
CA GLY A 154 3.68 5.50 10.22
C GLY A 154 2.69 6.46 10.89
N ARG A 155 2.88 7.75 10.60
CA ARG A 155 2.02 8.84 11.09
C ARG A 155 1.51 9.68 9.94
N VAL A 156 0.26 10.11 10.07
CA VAL A 156 -0.44 10.95 9.09
C VAL A 156 0.25 12.31 8.97
N GLY A 157 0.50 12.74 7.74
CA GLY A 157 1.06 14.04 7.43
C GLY A 157 0.15 14.87 6.52
N ASP A 158 0.70 15.99 6.10
CA ASP A 158 0.12 16.88 5.09
C ASP A 158 1.09 17.13 3.93
N SER A 159 2.15 16.30 3.85
CA SER A 159 3.21 16.43 2.86
C SER A 159 2.65 16.39 1.43
N ASP A 160 2.88 17.46 0.69
CA ASP A 160 2.43 17.67 -0.69
C ASP A 160 0.90 17.57 -0.90
N SER A 161 0.12 17.79 0.15
CA SER A 161 -1.33 17.74 0.04
C SER A 161 -1.97 19.11 0.16
N ILE A 162 -2.74 19.50 -0.86
CA ILE A 162 -3.62 20.66 -0.83
C ILE A 162 -4.88 20.44 0.02
N LYS A 163 -5.14 19.20 0.42
CA LYS A 163 -6.34 18.80 1.19
C LYS A 163 -6.11 18.83 2.71
N GLY A 164 -4.89 19.19 3.16
CA GLY A 164 -4.47 19.12 4.55
C GLY A 164 -4.12 17.70 5.00
N ALA A 165 -4.02 17.46 6.30
CA ALA A 165 -3.61 16.17 6.84
C ALA A 165 -4.61 15.04 6.52
N HIS A 166 -4.14 14.04 5.78
CA HIS A 166 -4.94 12.85 5.39
C HIS A 166 -4.03 11.69 5.01
N ILE A 167 -4.59 10.49 4.92
CA ILE A 167 -4.01 9.31 4.27
C ILE A 167 -4.81 9.00 3.01
N TYR A 168 -4.07 8.75 1.93
CA TYR A 168 -4.62 8.22 0.68
C TYR A 168 -4.56 6.71 0.70
#